data_8b96f1a2cf024a73f7d81f5d929d71ed
#
_entry.id   8b96f1a2cf024a73f7d81f5d929d71ed
#
_cell.length_a   1.000
_cell.length_b   1.000
_cell.length_c   1.000
_cell.angle_alpha   90.00
_cell.angle_beta   90.00
_cell.angle_gamma   90.00
#
_symmetry.space_group_name_H-M   'P 1'
#
loop_
_entity.id
_entity.type
_entity.pdbx_description
1 polymer ?
#
loop_
_entity_poly.entity_id
_entity_poly.type
_entity_poly.pdbx_seq_one_letter_code
_entity_poly.pdbx_strand_id
1 'polypeptide(L)'
;QNSSGSNGSGESPSSLPLLPDEFWAYGGDFGDYPNDGPTGINGLVSPDRVPHPHYYEVQKVYQYIKFEKKGTQQIKLTNGYAFSDLDEFDYSYEWICNGKAVRNGDLHLSEGNLLEVPSRPDKCGELCLNVYATLKESTTWAEKGFKVAKEQLTYHDYEFPQLKDDGGKATFKETPEAVEIIAADALFTIEKGTGALVSWRVKGEELLHSALEPYFWKPANDIQVRNGYNERLSAWKNAEQKRIVKAYQATVNDGMVIVDASLSLPRIGAGYHLRYTVDGKGRIQVEATYQPEKEDIPLMPKFGMRMRMPSALNRIAWYGRGKFENYPDRKSSAFLGVYECGIHEFITNYIVPQDNANRCDTRWFMLGDSERWKIQVKGLQPLCFRIWPYGEEDLEGKEHAHELPERDFINLNIDSNIHGVGGNDGWGAQTMKPYTIDGNRSYRYGFIMEYMDKTE
;
A
#
# COMPACT_ATOMS: atom_id res chain seq x y z
N GLN A 1 22.71 4.08 38.05
CA GLN A 1 21.23 4.09 38.24
C GLN A 1 20.62 4.51 36.91
N ASN A 2 20.18 3.51 36.16
CA ASN A 2 19.55 3.68 34.86
C ASN A 2 18.07 3.97 35.02
N SER A 3 17.63 5.12 34.59
CA SER A 3 16.20 5.41 34.38
C SER A 3 15.89 5.26 32.88
N SER A 4 15.34 4.13 32.51
CA SER A 4 14.75 3.88 31.19
C SER A 4 13.42 4.64 31.12
N GLY A 5 13.36 5.71 30.33
CA GLY A 5 12.13 6.37 29.96
C GLY A 5 11.31 5.49 29.03
N SER A 6 10.21 4.97 29.51
CA SER A 6 9.21 4.29 28.69
C SER A 6 8.49 5.33 27.83
N ASN A 7 8.70 5.27 26.53
CA ASN A 7 7.86 5.94 25.54
C ASN A 7 6.44 5.38 25.67
N GLY A 8 5.52 6.21 26.14
CA GLY A 8 4.09 5.92 26.16
C GLY A 8 3.55 5.82 24.73
N SER A 9 3.70 4.65 24.11
CA SER A 9 2.84 4.22 23.02
C SER A 9 1.46 4.03 23.66
N GLY A 10 0.50 4.89 23.31
CA GLY A 10 -0.89 4.66 23.66
C GLY A 10 -1.31 3.30 23.12
N GLU A 11 -1.24 2.28 23.96
CA GLU A 11 -1.83 1.00 23.69
C GLU A 11 -3.32 1.23 23.48
N SER A 12 -3.80 0.93 22.28
CA SER A 12 -5.22 0.75 22.04
C SER A 12 -5.72 -0.25 23.09
N PRO A 13 -6.87 -0.01 23.72
CA PRO A 13 -7.44 -1.00 24.62
C PRO A 13 -7.48 -2.31 23.84
N SER A 14 -6.86 -3.34 24.40
CA SER A 14 -6.85 -4.66 23.83
C SER A 14 -8.31 -5.06 23.63
N SER A 15 -8.79 -5.04 22.39
CA SER A 15 -10.00 -5.74 22.06
C SER A 15 -9.78 -7.17 22.51
N LEU A 16 -10.66 -7.71 23.33
CA LEU A 16 -10.68 -9.15 23.51
C LEU A 16 -10.87 -9.73 22.11
N PRO A 17 -9.90 -10.49 21.58
CA PRO A 17 -10.08 -11.10 20.29
C PRO A 17 -11.36 -11.92 20.37
N LEU A 18 -12.19 -11.83 19.33
CA LEU A 18 -13.32 -12.74 19.17
C LEU A 18 -12.80 -14.17 19.41
N LEU A 19 -13.50 -14.93 20.21
CA LEU A 19 -13.20 -16.37 20.34
C LEU A 19 -13.31 -17.01 18.95
N PRO A 20 -12.65 -18.14 18.70
CA PRO A 20 -12.66 -18.77 17.37
C PRO A 20 -14.05 -19.05 16.78
N ASP A 21 -15.06 -19.18 17.64
CA ASP A 21 -16.45 -19.44 17.27
C ASP A 21 -17.35 -18.17 17.34
N GLU A 22 -16.78 -16.99 17.56
CA GLU A 22 -17.51 -15.72 17.66
C GLU A 22 -17.35 -14.89 16.40
N PHE A 23 -18.43 -14.22 16.00
CA PHE A 23 -18.43 -13.22 14.94
C PHE A 23 -19.42 -12.08 15.24
N TRP A 24 -19.23 -10.96 14.62
CA TRP A 24 -20.17 -9.84 14.72
C TRP A 24 -21.42 -10.13 13.88
N ALA A 25 -22.53 -10.44 14.54
CA ALA A 25 -23.82 -10.65 13.90
C ALA A 25 -24.52 -9.31 13.62
N TYR A 26 -25.30 -9.29 12.54
CA TYR A 26 -26.08 -8.13 12.13
C TYR A 26 -27.47 -8.53 11.60
N GLY A 27 -28.26 -7.56 11.13
CA GLY A 27 -29.64 -7.80 10.69
C GLY A 27 -29.74 -8.89 9.61
N GLY A 28 -30.59 -9.87 9.85
CA GLY A 28 -30.79 -11.06 9.01
C GLY A 28 -30.17 -12.33 9.57
N ASP A 29 -29.10 -12.26 10.37
CA ASP A 29 -28.41 -13.43 10.91
C ASP A 29 -29.29 -14.28 11.85
N PHE A 30 -30.27 -13.68 12.47
CA PHE A 30 -31.24 -14.36 13.35
C PHE A 30 -32.55 -14.73 12.65
N GLY A 31 -32.59 -14.64 11.30
CA GLY A 31 -33.77 -14.90 10.51
C GLY A 31 -34.82 -13.77 10.59
N ASP A 32 -34.41 -12.60 11.06
CA ASP A 32 -35.25 -11.41 11.15
C ASP A 32 -35.48 -10.79 9.77
N TYR A 33 -36.73 -10.41 9.50
CA TYR A 33 -37.14 -9.75 8.26
C TYR A 33 -38.36 -8.85 8.50
N PRO A 34 -38.41 -7.62 7.99
CA PRO A 34 -37.31 -6.90 7.28
C PRO A 34 -36.14 -6.50 8.20
N ASN A 35 -34.97 -6.30 7.62
CA ASN A 35 -33.80 -5.84 8.35
C ASN A 35 -32.95 -4.90 7.48
N ASP A 36 -32.02 -4.17 8.10
CA ASP A 36 -31.10 -3.22 7.44
C ASP A 36 -29.66 -3.78 7.29
N GLY A 37 -29.47 -5.10 7.43
CA GLY A 37 -28.17 -5.76 7.31
C GLY A 37 -27.15 -5.17 8.31
N PRO A 38 -25.91 -4.87 7.89
CA PRO A 38 -24.85 -4.40 8.78
C PRO A 38 -24.97 -2.92 9.20
N THR A 39 -26.07 -2.22 8.87
CA THR A 39 -26.23 -0.78 9.13
C THR A 39 -26.12 -0.41 10.62
N GLY A 40 -26.53 -1.32 11.52
CA GLY A 40 -26.44 -1.09 12.97
C GLY A 40 -25.02 -1.16 13.56
N ILE A 41 -24.06 -1.67 12.79
CA ILE A 41 -22.66 -1.85 13.22
C ILE A 41 -21.67 -1.27 12.21
N ASN A 42 -22.10 -0.34 11.38
CA ASN A 42 -21.25 0.46 10.52
C ASN A 42 -20.65 1.64 11.28
N GLY A 43 -19.68 2.35 10.69
CA GLY A 43 -19.16 3.61 11.20
C GLY A 43 -17.65 3.64 11.37
N LEU A 44 -17.19 4.63 12.18
CA LEU A 44 -15.77 4.92 12.37
C LEU A 44 -15.07 3.95 13.32
N VAL A 45 -15.83 3.25 14.14
CA VAL A 45 -15.33 2.27 15.12
C VAL A 45 -16.15 0.99 15.05
N SER A 46 -15.49 -0.14 15.28
CA SER A 46 -16.15 -1.44 15.39
C SER A 46 -16.98 -1.56 16.68
N PRO A 47 -17.83 -2.59 16.83
CA PRO A 47 -18.66 -2.79 18.04
C PRO A 47 -17.86 -2.88 19.33
N ASP A 48 -16.64 -3.42 19.28
CA ASP A 48 -15.67 -3.49 20.38
C ASP A 48 -14.89 -2.19 20.62
N ARG A 49 -15.27 -1.10 19.95
CA ARG A 49 -14.67 0.24 20.06
C ARG A 49 -13.27 0.37 19.47
N VAL A 50 -12.82 -0.56 18.64
CA VAL A 50 -11.57 -0.42 17.91
C VAL A 50 -11.76 0.54 16.73
N PRO A 51 -10.95 1.62 16.62
CA PRO A 51 -11.03 2.56 15.50
C PRO A 51 -10.70 1.89 14.17
N HIS A 52 -11.55 2.07 13.17
CA HIS A 52 -11.24 1.70 11.79
C HIS A 52 -10.19 2.65 11.17
N PRO A 53 -9.48 2.24 10.11
CA PRO A 53 -8.47 3.10 9.45
C PRO A 53 -8.96 4.49 9.05
N HIS A 54 -10.21 4.62 8.64
CA HIS A 54 -10.80 5.91 8.26
C HIS A 54 -11.08 6.85 9.45
N TYR A 55 -11.15 6.33 10.68
CA TYR A 55 -11.22 7.16 11.89
C TYR A 55 -10.03 8.13 11.99
N TYR A 56 -8.83 7.65 11.71
CA TYR A 56 -7.62 8.46 11.76
C TYR A 56 -7.58 9.53 10.67
N GLU A 57 -8.17 9.25 9.51
CA GLU A 57 -8.31 10.25 8.44
C GLU A 57 -9.30 11.34 8.82
N VAL A 58 -10.45 10.98 9.44
CA VAL A 58 -11.40 11.95 9.98
C VAL A 58 -10.73 12.85 11.00
N GLN A 59 -9.98 12.28 11.96
CA GLN A 59 -9.22 13.05 12.95
C GLN A 59 -8.26 14.05 12.27
N LYS A 60 -7.54 13.60 11.23
CA LYS A 60 -6.59 14.45 10.50
C LYS A 60 -7.29 15.58 9.71
N VAL A 61 -8.39 15.26 9.04
CA VAL A 61 -9.11 16.24 8.20
C VAL A 61 -9.81 17.29 9.07
N TYR A 62 -10.34 16.89 10.22
CA TYR A 62 -11.08 17.77 11.13
C TYR A 62 -10.20 18.52 12.15
N GLN A 63 -8.87 18.32 12.13
CA GLN A 63 -7.99 19.10 13.01
C GLN A 63 -8.11 20.61 12.74
N TYR A 64 -8.21 21.42 13.78
CA TYR A 64 -8.36 22.87 13.69
C TYR A 64 -7.04 23.61 13.52
N ILE A 65 -5.92 23.02 13.92
CA ILE A 65 -4.58 23.58 13.69
C ILE A 65 -4.01 22.98 12.40
N LYS A 66 -3.65 23.83 11.44
CA LYS A 66 -2.99 23.41 10.21
C LYS A 66 -1.56 23.91 10.19
N PHE A 67 -0.66 23.08 9.68
CA PHE A 67 0.76 23.37 9.56
C PHE A 67 1.15 23.46 8.08
N GLU A 68 1.76 24.55 7.67
CA GLU A 68 2.18 24.78 6.30
C GLU A 68 3.64 25.27 6.25
N LYS A 69 4.43 24.75 5.33
CA LYS A 69 5.79 25.24 5.13
C LYS A 69 5.78 26.70 4.67
N LYS A 70 6.52 27.55 5.38
CA LYS A 70 6.81 28.93 4.95
C LYS A 70 8.30 29.03 4.62
N GLY A 71 8.60 28.75 3.34
CA GLY A 71 9.99 28.59 2.91
C GLY A 71 10.64 27.34 3.52
N THR A 72 11.95 27.42 3.80
CA THR A 72 12.73 26.27 4.29
C THR A 72 12.99 26.28 5.78
N GLN A 73 12.69 27.40 6.47
CA GLN A 73 13.07 27.65 7.87
C GLN A 73 11.91 27.86 8.81
N GLN A 74 10.71 28.02 8.31
CA GLN A 74 9.54 28.31 9.13
C GLN A 74 8.34 27.43 8.74
N ILE A 75 7.47 27.20 9.73
CA ILE A 75 6.18 26.56 9.57
C ILE A 75 5.13 27.57 10.05
N LYS A 76 4.17 27.89 9.17
CA LYS A 76 3.03 28.75 9.48
C LYS A 76 1.92 27.90 10.06
N LEU A 77 1.35 28.33 11.18
CA LEU A 77 0.14 27.76 11.76
C LEU A 77 -1.08 28.56 11.38
N THR A 78 -2.16 27.85 11.02
CA THR A 78 -3.48 28.43 10.85
C THR A 78 -4.35 27.94 11.98
N ASN A 79 -4.95 28.87 12.74
CA ASN A 79 -5.89 28.58 13.80
C ASN A 79 -7.32 28.52 13.24
N GLY A 80 -7.95 27.36 13.33
CA GLY A 80 -9.36 27.14 12.98
C GLY A 80 -10.30 27.14 14.18
N TYR A 81 -9.77 27.26 15.41
CA TYR A 81 -10.60 27.37 16.61
C TYR A 81 -11.29 28.75 16.66
N ALA A 82 -12.51 28.76 17.18
CA ALA A 82 -13.26 29.99 17.40
C ALA A 82 -12.98 30.63 18.79
N PHE A 83 -12.55 29.81 19.75
CA PHE A 83 -12.46 30.24 21.17
C PHE A 83 -11.15 29.81 21.85
N SER A 84 -10.24 29.15 21.15
CA SER A 84 -8.93 28.75 21.69
C SER A 84 -7.82 29.42 20.90
N ASP A 85 -6.82 29.90 21.60
CA ASP A 85 -5.62 30.48 21.02
C ASP A 85 -4.51 29.43 20.84
N LEU A 86 -3.60 29.68 19.90
CA LEU A 86 -2.52 28.72 19.58
C LEU A 86 -1.52 28.55 20.73
N ASP A 87 -1.42 29.48 21.66
CA ASP A 87 -0.55 29.40 22.82
C ASP A 87 -1.09 28.48 23.93
N GLU A 88 -2.35 28.00 23.82
CA GLU A 88 -2.92 26.96 24.68
C GLU A 88 -2.37 25.56 24.39
N PHE A 89 -1.57 25.40 23.32
CA PHE A 89 -1.01 24.12 22.91
C PHE A 89 0.50 24.07 23.03
N ASP A 90 1.05 22.88 23.30
CA ASP A 90 2.46 22.57 23.16
C ASP A 90 2.74 22.05 21.77
N TYR A 91 3.93 22.40 21.23
CA TYR A 91 4.35 21.97 19.91
C TYR A 91 5.63 21.15 20.00
N SER A 92 5.67 20.06 19.25
CA SER A 92 6.83 19.18 19.17
C SER A 92 7.09 18.70 17.75
N TYR A 93 8.28 18.17 17.56
CA TYR A 93 8.68 17.63 16.24
C TYR A 93 9.44 16.32 16.35
N GLU A 94 9.46 15.61 15.22
CA GLU A 94 10.35 14.48 14.95
C GLU A 94 10.94 14.61 13.55
N TRP A 95 12.26 14.60 13.43
CA TRP A 95 12.92 14.40 12.15
C TRP A 95 12.90 12.92 11.78
N ILE A 96 12.37 12.62 10.60
CA ILE A 96 12.29 11.28 10.03
C ILE A 96 13.26 11.20 8.86
N CYS A 97 14.30 10.39 9.01
CA CYS A 97 15.30 10.11 7.98
C CYS A 97 15.10 8.70 7.43
N ASN A 98 14.88 8.59 6.12
CA ASN A 98 14.61 7.31 5.45
C ASN A 98 13.56 6.47 6.20
N GLY A 99 12.49 7.13 6.66
CA GLY A 99 11.37 6.50 7.35
C GLY A 99 11.58 6.20 8.85
N LYS A 100 12.73 6.54 9.43
CA LYS A 100 13.03 6.30 10.86
C LYS A 100 13.24 7.61 11.60
N ALA A 101 12.71 7.71 12.82
CA ALA A 101 12.92 8.85 13.69
C ALA A 101 14.40 8.93 14.12
N VAL A 102 15.01 10.10 13.94
CA VAL A 102 16.44 10.33 14.23
C VAL A 102 16.68 11.44 15.23
N ARG A 103 15.73 12.34 15.39
CA ARG A 103 15.79 13.46 16.34
C ARG A 103 14.39 13.94 16.65
N ASN A 104 14.13 14.32 17.88
CA ASN A 104 12.89 14.96 18.29
C ASN A 104 13.17 16.13 19.24
N GLY A 105 12.15 16.90 19.57
CA GLY A 105 12.23 18.01 20.52
C GLY A 105 10.98 18.88 20.48
N ASP A 106 11.04 19.95 21.25
CA ASP A 106 9.96 20.92 21.36
C ASP A 106 10.13 22.05 20.35
N LEU A 107 9.02 22.67 19.98
CA LEU A 107 8.95 23.87 19.16
C LEU A 107 8.26 24.99 19.92
N HIS A 108 8.70 26.22 19.70
CA HIS A 108 8.15 27.39 20.35
C HIS A 108 7.39 28.24 19.34
N LEU A 109 6.15 28.57 19.69
CA LEU A 109 5.33 29.48 18.90
C LEU A 109 5.90 30.90 19.03
N SER A 110 6.13 31.54 17.90
CA SER A 110 6.60 32.92 17.80
C SER A 110 5.52 33.83 17.20
N GLU A 111 5.80 35.16 17.21
CA GLU A 111 4.90 36.15 16.63
C GLU A 111 4.50 35.78 15.20
N GLY A 112 3.24 36.06 14.87
CA GLY A 112 2.68 35.75 13.55
C GLY A 112 2.35 34.27 13.35
N ASN A 113 2.18 33.49 14.43
CA ASN A 113 1.86 32.05 14.40
C ASN A 113 2.89 31.24 13.62
N LEU A 114 4.15 31.40 13.95
CA LEU A 114 5.25 30.71 13.27
C LEU A 114 5.98 29.79 14.26
N LEU A 115 6.44 28.66 13.74
CA LEU A 115 7.41 27.78 14.39
C LEU A 115 8.70 27.78 13.54
N GLU A 116 9.84 27.86 14.22
CA GLU A 116 11.14 27.72 13.54
C GLU A 116 11.45 26.25 13.25
N VAL A 117 11.86 25.97 12.02
CA VAL A 117 12.28 24.62 11.63
C VAL A 117 13.57 24.25 12.34
N PRO A 118 13.61 23.15 13.11
CA PRO A 118 14.82 22.76 13.82
C PRO A 118 15.96 22.39 12.85
N SER A 119 17.20 22.45 13.33
CA SER A 119 18.37 22.09 12.53
C SER A 119 18.22 20.69 11.94
N ARG A 120 18.48 20.56 10.62
CA ARG A 120 18.33 19.31 9.90
C ARG A 120 19.40 18.30 10.29
N PRO A 121 19.08 17.00 10.28
CA PRO A 121 20.06 15.94 10.35
C PRO A 121 20.99 15.97 9.14
N ASP A 122 22.29 15.67 9.35
CA ASP A 122 23.24 15.53 8.26
C ASP A 122 23.08 14.18 7.55
N LYS A 123 23.44 14.14 6.25
CA LYS A 123 23.55 12.90 5.46
C LYS A 123 22.29 12.02 5.44
N CYS A 124 21.13 12.62 5.26
CA CYS A 124 19.88 11.93 5.11
C CYS A 124 19.47 11.85 3.63
N GLY A 125 18.94 10.71 3.20
CA GLY A 125 18.27 10.56 1.92
C GLY A 125 16.91 11.27 1.94
N GLU A 126 15.80 10.54 2.01
CA GLU A 126 14.48 11.18 2.22
C GLU A 126 14.39 11.76 3.63
N LEU A 127 14.00 13.04 3.73
CA LEU A 127 13.89 13.76 4.99
C LEU A 127 12.50 14.36 5.16
N CYS A 128 11.78 13.90 6.18
CA CYS A 128 10.51 14.46 6.60
C CYS A 128 10.58 15.01 8.02
N LEU A 129 9.76 16.01 8.29
CA LEU A 129 9.53 16.57 9.61
C LEU A 129 8.09 16.31 10.01
N ASN A 130 7.89 15.49 11.02
CA ASN A 130 6.61 15.38 11.71
C ASN A 130 6.48 16.52 12.71
N VAL A 131 5.35 17.18 12.72
CA VAL A 131 5.00 18.23 13.70
C VAL A 131 3.69 17.91 14.36
N TYR A 132 3.60 18.23 15.65
CA TYR A 132 2.46 17.91 16.49
C TYR A 132 2.05 19.13 17.29
N ALA A 133 0.74 19.26 17.53
CA ALA A 133 0.19 20.12 18.55
C ALA A 133 -0.53 19.26 19.59
N THR A 134 -0.27 19.48 20.88
CA THR A 134 -0.81 18.73 22.01
C THR A 134 -1.43 19.65 23.04
N LEU A 135 -2.41 19.13 23.80
CA LEU A 135 -3.01 19.87 24.91
C LEU A 135 -1.97 20.13 26.01
N LYS A 136 -1.84 21.39 26.45
CA LYS A 136 -1.02 21.77 27.62
C LYS A 136 -1.61 21.30 28.93
N GLU A 137 -2.94 21.27 29.02
CA GLU A 137 -3.69 20.91 30.23
C GLU A 137 -4.77 19.88 29.88
N SER A 138 -5.16 19.06 30.83
CA SER A 138 -6.28 18.15 30.71
C SER A 138 -7.59 18.92 30.54
N THR A 139 -8.47 18.42 29.70
CA THR A 139 -9.82 18.94 29.48
C THR A 139 -10.85 17.90 29.93
N THR A 140 -12.16 18.20 29.78
CA THR A 140 -13.24 17.25 30.09
C THR A 140 -13.30 16.06 29.14
N TRP A 141 -12.63 16.13 27.97
CA TRP A 141 -12.72 15.13 26.90
C TRP A 141 -11.37 14.48 26.56
N ALA A 142 -10.23 15.04 26.97
CA ALA A 142 -8.91 14.46 26.73
C ALA A 142 -7.89 14.93 27.79
N GLU A 143 -6.93 14.06 28.07
CA GLU A 143 -5.83 14.33 28.97
C GLU A 143 -4.76 15.24 28.35
N LYS A 144 -3.99 15.92 29.22
CA LYS A 144 -2.77 16.63 28.84
C LYS A 144 -1.88 15.76 27.94
N GLY A 145 -1.34 16.37 26.90
CA GLY A 145 -0.50 15.68 25.91
C GLY A 145 -1.27 15.01 24.78
N PHE A 146 -2.61 15.03 24.80
CA PHE A 146 -3.41 14.54 23.68
C PHE A 146 -3.09 15.32 22.40
N LYS A 147 -2.79 14.60 21.29
CA LYS A 147 -2.47 15.19 19.99
C LYS A 147 -3.72 15.70 19.29
N VAL A 148 -3.90 17.00 19.24
CA VAL A 148 -5.05 17.65 18.59
C VAL A 148 -4.79 17.91 17.12
N ALA A 149 -3.53 18.00 16.70
CA ALA A 149 -3.16 18.16 15.30
C ALA A 149 -1.77 17.58 15.03
N LYS A 150 -1.58 17.13 13.78
CA LYS A 150 -0.32 16.58 13.29
C LYS A 150 -0.12 16.87 11.79
N GLU A 151 1.12 17.00 11.35
CA GLU A 151 1.47 17.10 9.94
C GLU A 151 2.83 16.45 9.68
N GLN A 152 3.02 15.96 8.45
CA GLN A 152 4.32 15.51 7.97
C GLN A 152 4.74 16.36 6.77
N LEU A 153 5.85 17.06 6.90
CA LEU A 153 6.39 17.98 5.91
C LEU A 153 7.67 17.40 5.28
N THR A 154 7.66 17.18 3.97
CA THR A 154 8.85 16.66 3.26
C THR A 154 9.85 17.79 3.00
N TYR A 155 11.12 17.56 3.32
CA TYR A 155 12.24 18.49 3.10
C TYR A 155 13.25 17.99 2.08
N HIS A 156 13.36 16.68 1.89
CA HIS A 156 14.14 16.05 0.83
C HIS A 156 13.40 14.80 0.36
N ASP A 157 13.26 14.65 -0.97
CA ASP A 157 12.51 13.57 -1.57
C ASP A 157 13.32 12.27 -1.64
N TYR A 158 12.63 11.14 -1.70
CA TYR A 158 13.23 9.82 -1.89
C TYR A 158 13.78 9.67 -3.31
N GLU A 159 14.99 9.16 -3.43
CA GLU A 159 15.59 8.81 -4.70
C GLU A 159 15.30 7.34 -5.03
N PHE A 160 14.45 7.11 -6.02
CA PHE A 160 14.09 5.77 -6.43
C PHE A 160 15.24 5.07 -7.16
N PRO A 161 15.50 3.78 -6.86
CA PRO A 161 16.60 3.05 -7.46
C PRO A 161 16.37 2.79 -8.95
N GLN A 162 17.45 2.57 -9.66
CA GLN A 162 17.47 2.02 -11.01
C GLN A 162 18.32 0.75 -10.97
N LEU A 163 17.90 -0.30 -11.66
CA LEU A 163 18.75 -1.46 -11.84
C LEU A 163 19.96 -1.09 -12.69
N LYS A 164 21.14 -1.34 -12.18
CA LYS A 164 22.41 -1.07 -12.87
C LYS A 164 23.21 -2.34 -12.95
N ASP A 165 23.97 -2.52 -14.04
CA ASP A 165 24.99 -3.55 -14.12
C ASP A 165 26.02 -3.29 -12.98
N ASP A 166 26.26 -4.30 -12.19
CA ASP A 166 27.21 -4.27 -11.08
C ASP A 166 28.22 -5.42 -11.13
N GLY A 167 28.50 -5.91 -12.34
CA GLY A 167 29.64 -6.76 -12.66
C GLY A 167 29.39 -8.26 -12.65
N GLY A 168 28.13 -8.72 -12.56
CA GLY A 168 27.73 -10.09 -12.80
C GLY A 168 27.32 -10.35 -14.27
N LYS A 169 27.03 -11.59 -14.61
CA LYS A 169 26.47 -11.94 -15.92
C LYS A 169 25.25 -12.80 -15.76
N ALA A 170 24.14 -12.33 -16.32
CA ALA A 170 22.96 -13.15 -16.55
C ALA A 170 23.06 -13.81 -17.93
N THR A 171 22.53 -15.02 -18.06
CA THR A 171 22.42 -15.76 -19.31
C THR A 171 21.02 -16.29 -19.49
N PHE A 172 20.60 -16.61 -20.69
CA PHE A 172 19.30 -17.23 -20.90
C PHE A 172 19.37 -18.39 -21.89
N LYS A 173 18.40 -19.28 -21.76
CA LYS A 173 18.08 -20.34 -22.69
C LYS A 173 16.65 -20.17 -23.17
N GLU A 174 16.43 -20.32 -24.44
CA GLU A 174 15.13 -20.21 -25.06
C GLU A 174 14.58 -21.58 -25.43
N THR A 175 13.34 -21.86 -25.03
CA THR A 175 12.57 -23.03 -25.45
C THR A 175 11.38 -22.58 -26.33
N PRO A 176 10.62 -23.48 -26.97
CA PRO A 176 9.38 -23.08 -27.64
C PRO A 176 8.36 -22.41 -26.70
N GLU A 177 8.32 -22.80 -25.43
CA GLU A 177 7.32 -22.38 -24.44
C GLU A 177 7.77 -21.22 -23.56
N ALA A 178 9.09 -21.09 -23.30
CA ALA A 178 9.59 -20.17 -22.30
C ALA A 178 10.99 -19.64 -22.57
N VAL A 179 11.37 -18.58 -21.84
CA VAL A 179 12.76 -18.15 -21.64
C VAL A 179 13.15 -18.43 -20.19
N GLU A 180 14.21 -19.18 -20.01
CA GLU A 180 14.83 -19.48 -18.73
C GLU A 180 16.06 -18.59 -18.56
N ILE A 181 16.08 -17.75 -17.51
CA ILE A 181 17.17 -16.82 -17.23
C ILE A 181 17.90 -17.29 -15.97
N ILE A 182 19.21 -17.44 -16.09
CA ILE A 182 20.10 -17.87 -15.01
C ILE A 182 21.01 -16.69 -14.62
N ALA A 183 20.99 -16.33 -13.35
CA ALA A 183 21.84 -15.30 -12.79
C ALA A 183 22.17 -15.60 -11.33
N ALA A 184 23.44 -15.68 -10.96
CA ALA A 184 23.89 -16.15 -9.65
C ALA A 184 23.20 -17.48 -9.27
N ASP A 185 22.55 -17.51 -8.10
CA ASP A 185 21.80 -18.70 -7.61
C ASP A 185 20.32 -18.68 -8.01
N ALA A 186 19.91 -17.73 -8.88
CA ALA A 186 18.52 -17.54 -9.30
C ALA A 186 18.24 -18.11 -10.69
N LEU A 187 17.05 -18.68 -10.84
CA LEU A 187 16.47 -19.11 -12.11
C LEU A 187 15.09 -18.48 -12.26
N PHE A 188 14.89 -17.72 -13.32
CA PHE A 188 13.60 -17.12 -13.68
C PHE A 188 13.07 -17.79 -14.96
N THR A 189 11.78 -18.10 -14.97
CA THR A 189 11.11 -18.65 -16.16
C THR A 189 9.99 -17.71 -16.59
N ILE A 190 10.08 -17.18 -17.81
CA ILE A 190 9.07 -16.32 -18.41
C ILE A 190 8.39 -17.09 -19.54
N GLU A 191 7.08 -17.32 -19.40
CA GLU A 191 6.28 -18.07 -20.35
C GLU A 191 5.96 -17.22 -21.59
N LYS A 192 6.25 -17.75 -22.80
CA LYS A 192 6.02 -17.03 -24.06
C LYS A 192 4.55 -16.86 -24.41
N GLY A 193 3.72 -17.83 -24.02
CA GLY A 193 2.29 -17.81 -24.32
C GLY A 193 1.51 -16.71 -23.60
N THR A 194 1.97 -16.27 -22.44
CA THR A 194 1.31 -15.28 -21.59
C THR A 194 2.14 -14.05 -21.30
N GLY A 195 3.47 -14.11 -21.53
CA GLY A 195 4.42 -13.09 -21.14
C GLY A 195 4.64 -12.98 -19.63
N ALA A 196 4.13 -13.92 -18.83
CA ALA A 196 4.20 -13.89 -17.37
C ALA A 196 5.49 -14.52 -16.82
N LEU A 197 5.98 -14.02 -15.69
CA LEU A 197 6.99 -14.69 -14.88
C LEU A 197 6.30 -15.83 -14.11
N VAL A 198 6.52 -17.07 -14.52
CA VAL A 198 5.82 -18.26 -14.00
C VAL A 198 6.62 -19.01 -12.93
N SER A 199 7.94 -18.79 -12.85
CA SER A 199 8.80 -19.39 -11.83
C SER A 199 9.93 -18.44 -11.46
N TRP A 200 10.21 -18.35 -10.18
CA TRP A 200 11.39 -17.69 -9.62
C TRP A 200 11.98 -18.59 -8.55
N ARG A 201 13.06 -19.26 -8.90
CA ARG A 201 13.76 -20.17 -7.98
C ARG A 201 15.08 -19.56 -7.54
N VAL A 202 15.37 -19.71 -6.26
CA VAL A 202 16.68 -19.35 -5.69
C VAL A 202 17.21 -20.53 -4.89
N LYS A 203 18.41 -21.01 -5.19
CA LYS A 203 19.03 -22.18 -4.53
C LYS A 203 18.13 -23.43 -4.58
N GLY A 204 17.29 -23.53 -5.62
CA GLY A 204 16.34 -24.63 -5.82
C GLY A 204 14.98 -24.45 -5.13
N GLU A 205 14.78 -23.45 -4.25
CA GLU A 205 13.50 -23.10 -3.64
C GLU A 205 12.65 -22.29 -4.61
N GLU A 206 11.41 -22.70 -4.88
CA GLU A 206 10.44 -21.93 -5.65
C GLU A 206 9.79 -20.85 -4.79
N LEU A 207 9.84 -19.61 -5.23
CA LEU A 207 9.32 -18.46 -4.51
C LEU A 207 7.91 -18.03 -4.98
N LEU A 208 7.44 -18.54 -6.12
CA LEU A 208 6.12 -18.24 -6.65
C LEU A 208 5.18 -19.44 -6.42
N HIS A 209 4.02 -19.19 -5.85
CA HIS A 209 2.90 -20.13 -5.85
C HIS A 209 2.06 -19.98 -7.13
N SER A 210 1.97 -18.76 -7.68
CA SER A 210 1.40 -18.49 -9.01
C SER A 210 2.16 -17.36 -9.71
N ALA A 211 2.02 -17.33 -11.03
CA ALA A 211 2.71 -16.36 -11.89
C ALA A 211 2.50 -14.91 -11.49
N LEU A 212 3.54 -14.08 -11.70
CA LEU A 212 3.41 -12.62 -11.72
C LEU A 212 2.79 -12.20 -13.05
N GLU A 213 1.59 -11.64 -13.00
CA GLU A 213 0.82 -11.27 -14.19
C GLU A 213 0.13 -9.91 -14.04
N PRO A 214 -0.21 -9.23 -15.14
CA PRO A 214 -1.04 -8.04 -15.13
C PRO A 214 -2.32 -8.30 -14.36
N TYR A 215 -2.76 -7.36 -13.55
CA TYR A 215 -4.01 -7.50 -12.80
C TYR A 215 -4.67 -6.15 -12.54
N PHE A 216 -5.93 -6.01 -12.98
CA PHE A 216 -6.63 -4.72 -13.00
C PHE A 216 -7.82 -4.64 -12.04
N TRP A 217 -8.20 -5.76 -11.42
CA TRP A 217 -9.39 -5.81 -10.58
C TRP A 217 -9.06 -5.64 -9.09
N LYS A 218 -9.95 -5.01 -8.37
CA LYS A 218 -10.04 -5.03 -6.91
C LYS A 218 -11.49 -5.27 -6.49
N PRO A 219 -11.75 -5.93 -5.36
CA PRO A 219 -13.10 -6.04 -4.81
C PRO A 219 -13.69 -4.67 -4.51
N ALA A 220 -15.00 -4.56 -4.58
CA ALA A 220 -15.71 -3.36 -4.16
C ALA A 220 -15.76 -3.27 -2.63
N ASN A 221 -15.80 -2.05 -2.09
CA ASN A 221 -16.25 -1.82 -0.72
C ASN A 221 -17.75 -1.52 -0.69
N ASP A 222 -18.32 -1.32 0.50
CA ASP A 222 -19.75 -1.08 0.70
C ASP A 222 -20.32 0.06 -0.15
N ILE A 223 -19.61 1.20 -0.19
CA ILE A 223 -20.00 2.37 -0.97
C ILE A 223 -19.96 2.05 -2.46
N GLN A 224 -18.95 1.33 -2.90
CA GLN A 224 -18.77 0.96 -4.30
C GLN A 224 -19.82 -0.06 -4.77
N VAL A 225 -20.22 -1.00 -3.93
CA VAL A 225 -21.36 -1.89 -4.23
C VAL A 225 -22.60 -1.06 -4.51
N ARG A 226 -22.92 -0.10 -3.65
CA ARG A 226 -24.11 0.75 -3.79
C ARG A 226 -24.09 1.68 -5.01
N ASN A 227 -22.90 2.04 -5.51
CA ASN A 227 -22.78 2.91 -6.69
C ASN A 227 -22.64 2.15 -8.02
N GLY A 228 -22.87 0.81 -8.01
CA GLY A 228 -22.80 -0.02 -9.21
C GLY A 228 -21.37 -0.21 -9.75
N TYR A 229 -20.36 -0.18 -8.90
CA TYR A 229 -18.95 -0.35 -9.27
C TYR A 229 -18.71 -1.67 -10.03
N ASN A 230 -19.28 -2.76 -9.53
CA ASN A 230 -19.07 -4.08 -10.10
C ASN A 230 -19.56 -4.17 -11.56
N GLU A 231 -20.69 -3.53 -11.87
CA GLU A 231 -21.27 -3.48 -13.21
C GLU A 231 -20.53 -2.51 -14.11
N ARG A 232 -20.30 -1.28 -13.63
CA ARG A 232 -19.67 -0.21 -14.42
C ARG A 232 -18.24 -0.54 -14.82
N LEU A 233 -17.49 -1.23 -13.97
CA LEU A 233 -16.09 -1.55 -14.18
C LEU A 233 -15.85 -3.02 -14.54
N SER A 234 -16.91 -3.81 -14.77
CA SER A 234 -16.86 -5.25 -15.07
C SER A 234 -15.96 -5.63 -16.24
N ALA A 235 -15.72 -4.73 -17.18
CA ALA A 235 -14.82 -4.94 -18.30
C ALA A 235 -13.39 -5.29 -17.85
N TRP A 236 -12.96 -4.79 -16.68
CA TRP A 236 -11.63 -5.01 -16.14
C TRP A 236 -11.48 -6.32 -15.36
N LYS A 237 -12.60 -6.89 -14.89
CA LYS A 237 -12.56 -8.16 -14.16
C LYS A 237 -12.10 -9.27 -15.09
N ASN A 238 -10.97 -9.91 -14.76
CA ASN A 238 -10.31 -10.95 -15.58
C ASN A 238 -9.91 -10.48 -16.99
N ALA A 239 -9.64 -9.19 -17.19
CA ALA A 239 -9.24 -8.66 -18.50
C ALA A 239 -7.90 -9.24 -18.97
N GLU A 240 -7.02 -9.55 -18.04
CA GLU A 240 -5.70 -10.16 -18.26
C GLU A 240 -5.77 -11.61 -18.75
N GLN A 241 -6.81 -12.36 -18.40
CA GLN A 241 -6.90 -13.81 -18.70
C GLN A 241 -6.97 -14.11 -20.20
N LYS A 242 -7.50 -13.17 -21.00
CA LYS A 242 -7.60 -13.30 -22.47
C LYS A 242 -6.55 -12.47 -23.21
N ARG A 243 -5.44 -12.13 -22.54
CA ARG A 243 -4.34 -11.43 -23.19
C ARG A 243 -3.71 -12.29 -24.30
N ILE A 244 -3.24 -11.64 -25.34
CA ILE A 244 -2.62 -12.28 -26.50
C ILE A 244 -1.23 -11.71 -26.66
N VAL A 245 -0.21 -12.55 -26.67
CA VAL A 245 1.16 -12.14 -26.96
C VAL A 245 1.28 -11.86 -28.46
N LYS A 246 1.66 -10.64 -28.81
CA LYS A 246 1.84 -10.15 -30.17
C LYS A 246 3.29 -10.24 -30.66
N ALA A 247 4.22 -9.96 -29.74
CA ALA A 247 5.64 -10.03 -30.00
C ALA A 247 6.39 -10.41 -28.73
N TYR A 248 7.50 -11.09 -28.91
CA TYR A 248 8.36 -11.55 -27.85
C TYR A 248 9.83 -11.46 -28.29
N GLN A 249 10.70 -10.96 -27.42
CA GLN A 249 12.11 -10.84 -27.67
C GLN A 249 12.92 -11.04 -26.40
N ALA A 250 13.99 -11.83 -26.45
CA ALA A 250 14.98 -11.95 -25.40
C ALA A 250 16.37 -11.55 -25.96
N THR A 251 17.10 -10.72 -25.19
CA THR A 251 18.43 -10.21 -25.57
C THR A 251 19.34 -10.14 -24.36
N VAL A 252 20.65 -10.06 -24.59
CA VAL A 252 21.65 -9.74 -23.59
C VAL A 252 22.22 -8.36 -23.91
N ASN A 253 22.25 -7.49 -22.92
CA ASN A 253 22.91 -6.18 -23.00
C ASN A 253 23.66 -5.90 -21.70
N ASP A 254 24.95 -5.55 -21.81
CA ASP A 254 25.82 -5.21 -20.68
C ASP A 254 25.75 -6.21 -19.50
N GLY A 255 25.76 -7.52 -19.81
CA GLY A 255 25.71 -8.57 -18.78
C GLY A 255 24.32 -8.85 -18.21
N MET A 256 23.31 -8.07 -18.58
CA MET A 256 21.90 -8.25 -18.17
C MET A 256 21.10 -8.94 -19.28
N VAL A 257 20.15 -9.78 -18.90
CA VAL A 257 19.15 -10.35 -19.81
C VAL A 257 17.92 -9.47 -19.79
N ILE A 258 17.46 -9.08 -20.98
CA ILE A 258 16.24 -8.30 -21.18
C ILE A 258 15.24 -9.16 -21.96
N VAL A 259 14.03 -9.27 -21.44
CA VAL A 259 12.90 -9.93 -22.10
C VAL A 259 11.77 -8.92 -22.27
N ASP A 260 11.36 -8.71 -23.51
CA ASP A 260 10.25 -7.85 -23.89
C ASP A 260 9.09 -8.70 -24.41
N ALA A 261 7.88 -8.45 -23.87
CA ALA A 261 6.64 -9.06 -24.33
C ALA A 261 5.60 -7.99 -24.61
N SER A 262 5.17 -7.87 -25.86
CA SER A 262 4.06 -7.01 -26.29
C SER A 262 2.77 -7.81 -26.32
N LEU A 263 1.78 -7.37 -25.57
CA LEU A 263 0.51 -8.04 -25.35
C LEU A 263 -0.64 -7.19 -25.89
N SER A 264 -1.72 -7.81 -26.27
CA SER A 264 -3.02 -7.18 -26.48
C SER A 264 -3.98 -7.63 -25.39
N LEU A 265 -4.81 -6.70 -24.91
CA LEU A 265 -5.93 -6.92 -23.99
C LEU A 265 -7.25 -6.76 -24.76
N PRO A 266 -7.73 -7.77 -25.51
CA PRO A 266 -8.85 -7.61 -26.44
C PRO A 266 -10.15 -7.17 -25.77
N ARG A 267 -10.39 -7.63 -24.52
CA ARG A 267 -11.59 -7.27 -23.76
C ARG A 267 -11.68 -5.77 -23.50
N ILE A 268 -10.53 -5.13 -23.28
CA ILE A 268 -10.45 -3.69 -22.99
C ILE A 268 -10.25 -2.89 -24.29
N GLY A 269 -9.57 -3.45 -25.28
CA GLY A 269 -9.09 -2.74 -26.48
C GLY A 269 -7.89 -1.88 -26.14
N ALA A 270 -6.85 -2.52 -25.61
CA ALA A 270 -5.60 -1.88 -25.23
C ALA A 270 -4.41 -2.78 -25.49
N GLY A 271 -3.27 -2.16 -25.75
CA GLY A 271 -1.96 -2.78 -25.73
C GLY A 271 -1.39 -2.81 -24.32
N TYR A 272 -0.56 -3.80 -24.04
CA TYR A 272 0.17 -3.94 -22.79
C TYR A 272 1.58 -4.43 -23.07
N HIS A 273 2.58 -3.83 -22.46
CA HIS A 273 3.96 -4.20 -22.65
C HIS A 273 4.60 -4.55 -21.31
N LEU A 274 5.25 -5.70 -21.25
CA LEU A 274 6.06 -6.17 -20.13
C LEU A 274 7.52 -6.18 -20.54
N ARG A 275 8.37 -5.62 -19.69
CA ARG A 275 9.81 -5.74 -19.78
C ARG A 275 10.36 -6.31 -18.50
N TYR A 276 11.13 -7.37 -18.60
CA TYR A 276 11.90 -7.96 -17.52
C TYR A 276 13.38 -7.74 -17.80
N THR A 277 14.11 -7.21 -16.82
CA THR A 277 15.55 -7.03 -16.87
C THR A 277 16.15 -7.77 -15.69
N VAL A 278 17.00 -8.78 -15.96
CA VAL A 278 17.67 -9.56 -14.91
C VAL A 278 19.16 -9.26 -14.96
N ASP A 279 19.71 -8.84 -13.85
CA ASP A 279 21.15 -8.59 -13.71
C ASP A 279 21.93 -9.83 -13.28
N GLY A 280 23.25 -9.74 -13.29
CA GLY A 280 24.14 -10.86 -12.93
C GLY A 280 24.09 -11.29 -11.47
N LYS A 281 23.47 -10.50 -10.59
CA LYS A 281 23.25 -10.85 -9.16
C LYS A 281 21.92 -11.56 -8.88
N GLY A 282 21.08 -11.76 -9.92
CA GLY A 282 19.78 -12.38 -9.77
C GLY A 282 18.70 -11.44 -9.24
N ARG A 283 18.85 -10.12 -9.45
CA ARG A 283 17.77 -9.15 -9.25
C ARG A 283 16.98 -9.02 -10.56
N ILE A 284 15.68 -8.93 -10.45
CA ILE A 284 14.78 -8.74 -11.59
C ILE A 284 14.04 -7.42 -11.49
N GLN A 285 14.19 -6.56 -12.49
CA GLN A 285 13.36 -5.38 -12.68
C GLN A 285 12.20 -5.74 -13.61
N VAL A 286 11.01 -5.40 -13.21
CA VAL A 286 9.77 -5.57 -13.95
C VAL A 286 9.19 -4.20 -14.29
N GLU A 287 8.93 -3.97 -15.57
CA GLU A 287 8.27 -2.74 -16.03
C GLU A 287 7.02 -3.10 -16.84
N ALA A 288 5.94 -2.40 -16.58
CA ALA A 288 4.67 -2.59 -17.25
C ALA A 288 4.18 -1.27 -17.85
N THR A 289 3.73 -1.34 -19.09
CA THR A 289 3.15 -0.18 -19.82
C THR A 289 1.79 -0.58 -20.36
N TYR A 290 0.79 0.23 -20.06
CA TYR A 290 -0.57 0.15 -20.57
C TYR A 290 -0.79 1.25 -21.62
N GLN A 291 -1.35 0.90 -22.78
CA GLN A 291 -1.65 1.82 -23.87
C GLN A 291 -3.07 1.58 -24.39
N PRO A 292 -4.03 2.52 -24.19
CA PRO A 292 -5.35 2.38 -24.80
C PRO A 292 -5.27 2.43 -26.32
N GLU A 293 -6.04 1.58 -27.00
CA GLU A 293 -6.11 1.48 -28.47
C GLU A 293 -7.50 1.88 -29.01
N LYS A 294 -8.44 2.20 -28.11
CA LYS A 294 -9.77 2.71 -28.44
C LYS A 294 -10.17 3.81 -27.45
N GLU A 295 -11.25 4.50 -27.75
CA GLU A 295 -11.91 5.46 -26.87
C GLU A 295 -12.97 4.80 -25.98
N ASP A 296 -13.50 5.54 -25.01
CA ASP A 296 -14.59 5.11 -24.11
C ASP A 296 -14.28 3.87 -23.25
N ILE A 297 -13.02 3.72 -22.86
CA ILE A 297 -12.63 2.68 -21.91
C ILE A 297 -13.08 3.14 -20.50
N PRO A 298 -13.78 2.27 -19.74
CA PRO A 298 -14.24 2.64 -18.40
C PRO A 298 -13.06 2.94 -17.46
N LEU A 299 -13.35 3.65 -16.37
CA LEU A 299 -12.38 3.87 -15.29
C LEU A 299 -11.77 2.54 -14.85
N MET A 300 -10.47 2.55 -14.61
CA MET A 300 -9.71 1.36 -14.21
C MET A 300 -9.76 1.17 -12.69
N PRO A 301 -10.07 -0.03 -12.17
CA PRO A 301 -10.03 -0.29 -10.73
C PRO A 301 -8.65 -0.15 -10.11
N LYS A 302 -7.63 -0.65 -10.81
CA LYS A 302 -6.22 -0.47 -10.46
C LYS A 302 -5.32 -0.75 -11.66
N PHE A 303 -4.12 -0.19 -11.64
CA PHE A 303 -3.06 -0.49 -12.59
C PHE A 303 -1.90 -1.15 -11.86
N GLY A 304 -1.75 -2.46 -12.05
CA GLY A 304 -0.75 -3.23 -11.33
C GLY A 304 -0.58 -4.65 -11.80
N MET A 305 0.12 -5.42 -11.00
CA MET A 305 0.37 -6.84 -11.18
C MET A 305 0.04 -7.61 -9.89
N ARG A 306 -0.23 -8.90 -10.04
CA ARG A 306 -0.53 -9.83 -8.95
C ARG A 306 0.32 -11.09 -9.09
N MET A 307 0.74 -11.63 -7.96
CA MET A 307 1.29 -12.99 -7.84
C MET A 307 0.87 -13.61 -6.51
N ARG A 308 0.97 -14.92 -6.42
CA ARG A 308 0.84 -15.65 -5.15
C ARG A 308 2.20 -16.20 -4.75
N MET A 309 2.47 -16.18 -3.45
CA MET A 309 3.72 -16.65 -2.87
C MET A 309 3.42 -17.60 -1.70
N PRO A 310 4.37 -18.43 -1.26
CA PRO A 310 4.15 -19.34 -0.13
C PRO A 310 3.64 -18.61 1.12
N SER A 311 2.65 -19.19 1.81
CA SER A 311 2.04 -18.61 3.02
C SER A 311 3.01 -18.39 4.18
N ALA A 312 4.15 -19.09 4.17
CA ALA A 312 5.22 -18.87 5.15
C ALA A 312 5.82 -17.46 5.11
N LEU A 313 5.68 -16.73 4.00
CA LEU A 313 6.16 -15.35 3.84
C LEU A 313 5.17 -14.35 4.46
N ASN A 314 4.86 -14.49 5.72
CA ASN A 314 3.79 -13.80 6.44
C ASN A 314 4.27 -12.64 7.33
N ARG A 315 5.59 -12.36 7.38
CA ARG A 315 6.14 -11.13 7.96
C ARG A 315 6.29 -10.07 6.88
N ILE A 316 5.88 -8.88 7.18
CA ILE A 316 5.83 -7.76 6.24
C ILE A 316 6.52 -6.55 6.86
N ALA A 317 7.49 -5.96 6.16
CA ALA A 317 8.02 -4.65 6.51
C ALA A 317 7.93 -3.74 5.28
N TRP A 318 7.67 -2.45 5.48
CA TRP A 318 7.62 -1.50 4.37
C TRP A 318 8.06 -0.10 4.77
N TYR A 319 8.62 0.60 3.81
CA TYR A 319 8.81 2.04 3.85
C TYR A 319 7.78 2.70 2.93
N GLY A 320 6.80 3.30 3.51
CA GLY A 320 5.65 3.88 2.83
C GLY A 320 4.71 4.52 3.84
N ARG A 321 3.46 4.77 3.42
CA ARG A 321 2.43 5.25 4.35
C ARG A 321 1.94 4.13 5.26
N GLY A 322 1.72 4.47 6.50
CA GLY A 322 1.28 3.50 7.51
C GLY A 322 0.92 4.16 8.84
N LYS A 323 0.75 3.37 9.90
CA LYS A 323 0.80 1.89 9.96
C LYS A 323 -0.46 1.19 9.38
N PHE A 324 -1.63 1.79 9.42
CA PHE A 324 -2.90 1.26 8.95
C PHE A 324 -3.05 1.40 7.42
N GLU A 325 -4.05 0.71 6.86
CA GLU A 325 -4.35 0.80 5.43
C GLU A 325 -4.70 2.22 5.00
N ASN A 326 -4.35 2.53 3.77
CA ASN A 326 -4.60 3.84 3.20
C ASN A 326 -4.78 3.74 1.67
N TYR A 327 -5.52 4.67 1.11
CA TYR A 327 -5.89 4.74 -0.29
C TYR A 327 -5.65 6.16 -0.84
N PRO A 328 -5.63 6.39 -2.15
CA PRO A 328 -5.35 7.71 -2.71
C PRO A 328 -6.18 8.86 -2.12
N ASP A 329 -7.44 8.58 -1.80
CA ASP A 329 -8.41 9.52 -1.21
C ASP A 329 -8.50 9.46 0.33
N ARG A 330 -7.68 8.62 0.96
CA ARG A 330 -7.66 8.40 2.42
C ARG A 330 -6.25 8.03 2.88
N LYS A 331 -5.33 9.00 2.85
CA LYS A 331 -3.92 8.76 3.19
C LYS A 331 -3.22 9.90 3.94
N SER A 332 -3.90 11.01 4.20
CA SER A 332 -3.24 12.17 4.80
C SER A 332 -2.88 11.96 6.28
N SER A 333 -3.61 11.07 6.96
CA SER A 333 -3.33 10.69 8.35
C SER A 333 -2.23 9.63 8.48
N ALA A 334 -1.93 8.90 7.41
CA ALA A 334 -0.92 7.86 7.35
C ALA A 334 0.43 8.46 6.94
N PHE A 335 1.33 8.65 7.91
CA PHE A 335 2.63 9.25 7.66
C PHE A 335 3.60 8.26 7.03
N LEU A 336 4.55 8.79 6.25
CA LEU A 336 5.67 8.02 5.71
C LEU A 336 6.58 7.57 6.86
N GLY A 337 6.87 6.28 6.88
CA GLY A 337 7.69 5.66 7.90
C GLY A 337 8.09 4.25 7.50
N VAL A 338 8.97 3.64 8.27
CA VAL A 338 9.27 2.21 8.19
C VAL A 338 8.41 1.49 9.23
N TYR A 339 7.62 0.55 8.78
CA TYR A 339 6.67 -0.23 9.58
C TYR A 339 6.92 -1.72 9.39
N GLU A 340 6.54 -2.50 10.39
CA GLU A 340 6.63 -3.97 10.37
C GLU A 340 5.41 -4.56 11.09
N CYS A 341 4.88 -5.67 10.57
CA CYS A 341 3.83 -6.46 11.22
C CYS A 341 3.71 -7.87 10.61
N GLY A 342 2.92 -8.72 11.24
CA GLY A 342 2.44 -9.96 10.64
C GLY A 342 1.27 -9.72 9.68
N ILE A 343 0.96 -10.73 8.85
CA ILE A 343 -0.09 -10.62 7.84
C ILE A 343 -1.47 -10.34 8.45
N HIS A 344 -1.79 -10.89 9.61
CA HIS A 344 -3.08 -10.68 10.29
C HIS A 344 -3.23 -9.26 10.87
N GLU A 345 -2.13 -8.58 11.19
CA GLU A 345 -2.11 -7.18 11.59
C GLU A 345 -2.10 -6.23 10.38
N PHE A 346 -1.64 -6.73 9.22
CA PHE A 346 -1.58 -5.96 7.99
C PHE A 346 -2.97 -5.77 7.36
N ILE A 347 -3.85 -6.76 7.47
CA ILE A 347 -5.21 -6.72 6.95
C ILE A 347 -6.15 -5.97 7.90
N THR A 348 -7.28 -5.50 7.37
CA THR A 348 -8.37 -4.92 8.15
C THR A 348 -9.58 -5.83 8.03
N ASN A 349 -9.96 -6.47 9.14
CA ASN A 349 -11.13 -7.34 9.19
C ASN A 349 -12.41 -6.50 9.32
N TYR A 350 -12.90 -5.99 8.19
CA TYR A 350 -14.21 -5.39 8.12
C TYR A 350 -15.29 -6.44 8.36
N ILE A 351 -16.41 -6.04 8.97
CA ILE A 351 -17.51 -6.95 9.32
C ILE A 351 -18.04 -7.67 8.08
N VAL A 352 -18.30 -6.92 7.01
CA VAL A 352 -18.57 -7.49 5.68
C VAL A 352 -17.25 -7.49 4.90
N PRO A 353 -16.78 -8.66 4.44
CA PRO A 353 -15.55 -8.76 3.66
C PRO A 353 -15.56 -7.86 2.42
N GLN A 354 -14.53 -7.02 2.30
CA GLN A 354 -14.41 -6.02 1.25
C GLN A 354 -12.94 -5.70 0.98
N ASP A 355 -12.67 -4.83 -0.01
CA ASP A 355 -11.31 -4.36 -0.28
C ASP A 355 -10.68 -3.73 0.96
N ASN A 356 -9.44 -4.11 1.26
CA ASN A 356 -8.72 -3.68 2.46
C ASN A 356 -7.20 -3.79 2.28
N ALA A 357 -6.43 -3.39 3.29
CA ALA A 357 -4.99 -3.61 3.44
C ALA A 357 -4.07 -2.86 2.46
N ASN A 358 -4.57 -1.97 1.60
CA ASN A 358 -3.69 -1.23 0.70
C ASN A 358 -2.74 -0.28 1.46
N ARG A 359 -1.50 -0.13 0.96
CA ARG A 359 -0.50 0.85 1.42
C ARG A 359 -0.02 1.67 0.23
N CYS A 360 -0.23 2.99 0.29
CA CYS A 360 0.20 3.94 -0.74
C CYS A 360 1.60 4.48 -0.50
N ASP A 361 2.12 5.13 -1.52
CA ASP A 361 3.41 5.85 -1.50
C ASP A 361 4.53 4.99 -0.94
N THR A 362 4.55 3.69 -1.28
CA THR A 362 5.54 2.72 -0.83
C THR A 362 6.81 2.84 -1.66
N ARG A 363 7.96 3.00 -0.98
CA ARG A 363 9.29 3.03 -1.59
C ARG A 363 9.79 1.62 -1.80
N TRP A 364 9.66 0.81 -0.76
CA TRP A 364 10.00 -0.61 -0.77
C TRP A 364 9.19 -1.36 0.27
N PHE A 365 9.07 -2.66 0.08
CA PHE A 365 8.59 -3.59 1.09
C PHE A 365 9.40 -4.88 1.08
N MET A 366 9.35 -5.61 2.19
CA MET A 366 10.02 -6.88 2.38
C MET A 366 9.02 -7.92 2.87
N LEU A 367 9.24 -9.15 2.43
CA LEU A 367 8.54 -10.34 2.91
C LEU A 367 9.52 -11.30 3.54
N GLY A 368 9.14 -11.88 4.66
CA GLY A 368 9.94 -12.84 5.38
C GLY A 368 9.11 -13.93 6.03
N ASP A 369 9.79 -14.97 6.45
CA ASP A 369 9.25 -16.01 7.32
C ASP A 369 9.58 -15.70 8.81
N SER A 370 9.36 -16.66 9.70
CA SER A 370 9.68 -16.52 11.12
C SER A 370 11.18 -16.36 11.42
N GLU A 371 12.05 -16.70 10.48
CA GLU A 371 13.49 -16.73 10.67
C GLU A 371 14.19 -15.52 10.08
N ARG A 372 13.79 -15.11 8.85
CA ARG A 372 14.50 -14.06 8.10
C ARG A 372 13.63 -13.35 7.07
N TRP A 373 14.10 -12.19 6.63
CA TRP A 373 13.64 -11.55 5.41
C TRP A 373 14.15 -12.33 4.19
N LYS A 374 13.26 -12.64 3.25
CA LYS A 374 13.60 -13.42 2.05
C LYS A 374 13.50 -12.62 0.77
N ILE A 375 12.58 -11.70 0.68
CA ILE A 375 12.29 -10.97 -0.56
C ILE A 375 12.21 -9.49 -0.24
N GLN A 376 12.83 -8.67 -1.09
CA GLN A 376 12.63 -7.22 -1.10
C GLN A 376 12.09 -6.79 -2.46
N VAL A 377 11.11 -5.89 -2.44
CA VAL A 377 10.57 -5.21 -3.61
C VAL A 377 10.79 -3.72 -3.45
N LYS A 378 11.43 -3.10 -4.44
CA LYS A 378 11.74 -1.65 -4.50
C LYS A 378 11.01 -1.03 -5.68
N GLY A 379 10.24 0.04 -5.46
CA GLY A 379 9.64 0.78 -6.56
C GLY A 379 10.67 1.54 -7.40
N LEU A 380 10.40 1.73 -8.67
CA LEU A 380 11.07 2.73 -9.53
C LEU A 380 10.38 4.10 -9.42
N GLN A 381 9.26 4.16 -8.76
CA GLN A 381 8.40 5.28 -8.36
C GLN A 381 7.59 4.85 -7.12
N PRO A 382 6.82 5.72 -6.47
CA PRO A 382 5.92 5.29 -5.39
C PRO A 382 4.99 4.18 -5.86
N LEU A 383 4.85 3.13 -5.04
CA LEU A 383 3.95 2.00 -5.29
C LEU A 383 2.75 2.04 -4.35
N CYS A 384 1.67 1.38 -4.76
CA CYS A 384 0.69 0.80 -3.86
C CYS A 384 0.95 -0.69 -3.75
N PHE A 385 0.78 -1.28 -2.57
CA PHE A 385 0.84 -2.73 -2.43
C PHE A 385 -0.18 -3.25 -1.42
N ARG A 386 -0.52 -4.51 -1.59
CA ARG A 386 -1.49 -5.20 -0.75
C ARG A 386 -1.14 -6.68 -0.64
N ILE A 387 -1.29 -7.22 0.56
CA ILE A 387 -1.03 -8.64 0.83
C ILE A 387 -2.19 -9.20 1.63
N TRP A 388 -2.72 -10.35 1.20
CA TRP A 388 -3.78 -11.09 1.87
C TRP A 388 -3.43 -12.56 2.05
N PRO A 389 -3.95 -13.23 3.10
CA PRO A 389 -3.85 -14.69 3.25
C PRO A 389 -4.93 -15.44 2.44
N TYR A 390 -5.64 -14.74 1.55
CA TYR A 390 -6.71 -15.25 0.67
C TYR A 390 -6.64 -14.55 -0.69
N GLY A 391 -7.39 -15.04 -1.68
CA GLY A 391 -7.51 -14.41 -3.00
C GLY A 391 -8.62 -13.37 -3.07
N GLU A 392 -8.65 -12.56 -4.13
CA GLU A 392 -9.75 -11.63 -4.42
C GLU A 392 -11.08 -12.36 -4.58
N GLU A 393 -11.04 -13.55 -5.16
CA GLU A 393 -12.19 -14.42 -5.38
C GLU A 393 -12.83 -14.94 -4.09
N ASP A 394 -12.04 -15.03 -3.01
CA ASP A 394 -12.55 -15.50 -1.71
C ASP A 394 -13.44 -14.46 -0.99
N LEU A 395 -13.36 -13.18 -1.39
CA LEU A 395 -14.20 -12.12 -0.85
C LEU A 395 -15.61 -12.08 -1.49
N GLU A 396 -15.78 -12.72 -2.65
CA GLU A 396 -17.03 -12.65 -3.39
C GLU A 396 -18.16 -13.42 -2.67
N GLY A 397 -19.28 -12.74 -2.42
CA GLY A 397 -20.48 -13.34 -1.81
C GLY A 397 -20.32 -13.69 -0.33
N LYS A 398 -19.27 -13.20 0.32
CA LYS A 398 -19.07 -13.36 1.76
C LYS A 398 -19.82 -12.28 2.54
N GLU A 399 -20.51 -12.71 3.57
CA GLU A 399 -21.29 -11.83 4.45
C GLU A 399 -20.53 -11.53 5.75
N HIS A 400 -19.65 -12.45 6.21
CA HIS A 400 -18.91 -12.32 7.46
C HIS A 400 -17.42 -12.63 7.30
N ALA A 401 -16.58 -11.95 8.09
CA ALA A 401 -15.13 -12.08 8.02
C ALA A 401 -14.63 -13.51 8.32
N HIS A 402 -15.30 -14.26 9.21
CA HIS A 402 -14.94 -15.65 9.54
C HIS A 402 -15.15 -16.64 8.38
N GLU A 403 -15.87 -16.26 7.34
CA GLU A 403 -16.03 -17.09 6.14
C GLU A 403 -14.83 -17.04 5.20
N LEU A 404 -13.88 -16.12 5.43
CA LEU A 404 -12.67 -16.00 4.61
C LEU A 404 -11.73 -17.15 4.93
N PRO A 405 -11.28 -17.92 3.93
CA PRO A 405 -10.35 -19.01 4.16
C PRO A 405 -8.92 -18.49 4.39
N GLU A 406 -8.14 -19.21 5.17
CA GLU A 406 -6.69 -19.14 5.08
C GLU A 406 -6.20 -20.09 3.99
N ARG A 407 -5.44 -19.54 3.03
CA ARG A 407 -4.87 -20.29 1.92
C ARG A 407 -3.42 -20.71 2.24
N ASP A 408 -2.91 -21.69 1.51
CA ASP A 408 -1.51 -22.09 1.52
C ASP A 408 -0.57 -21.11 0.78
N PHE A 409 -1.11 -19.94 0.40
CA PHE A 409 -0.41 -18.84 -0.24
C PHE A 409 -0.75 -17.50 0.42
N ILE A 410 0.10 -16.52 0.19
CA ILE A 410 -0.22 -15.10 0.30
C ILE A 410 -0.48 -14.52 -1.08
N ASN A 411 -1.49 -13.66 -1.20
CA ASN A 411 -1.86 -12.99 -2.44
C ASN A 411 -1.27 -11.58 -2.45
N LEU A 412 -0.25 -11.36 -3.26
CA LEU A 412 0.49 -10.09 -3.34
C LEU A 412 0.08 -9.31 -4.57
N ASN A 413 -0.36 -8.07 -4.37
CA ASN A 413 -0.57 -7.08 -5.41
C ASN A 413 0.49 -5.99 -5.32
N ILE A 414 1.08 -5.64 -6.46
CA ILE A 414 2.08 -4.57 -6.64
C ILE A 414 1.53 -3.62 -7.69
N ASP A 415 1.06 -2.47 -7.26
CA ASP A 415 0.30 -1.56 -8.10
C ASP A 415 1.00 -0.20 -8.25
N SER A 416 0.88 0.41 -9.40
CA SER A 416 1.19 1.83 -9.60
C SER A 416 0.13 2.70 -8.98
N ASN A 417 -1.12 2.40 -9.31
CA ASN A 417 -2.29 3.18 -8.92
C ASN A 417 -3.44 2.25 -8.54
N ILE A 418 -4.24 2.69 -7.57
CA ILE A 418 -5.48 2.06 -7.15
C ILE A 418 -6.59 3.11 -7.10
N HIS A 419 -7.79 2.75 -7.52
CA HIS A 419 -8.98 3.59 -7.44
C HIS A 419 -9.33 3.88 -5.97
N GLY A 420 -9.68 5.12 -5.66
CA GLY A 420 -10.09 5.53 -4.32
C GLY A 420 -11.32 4.78 -3.82
N VAL A 421 -11.53 4.82 -2.52
CA VAL A 421 -12.56 4.03 -1.82
C VAL A 421 -13.73 4.85 -1.30
N GLY A 422 -13.66 6.19 -1.36
CA GLY A 422 -14.68 7.10 -0.88
C GLY A 422 -15.63 7.61 -1.97
N GLY A 423 -16.53 8.47 -1.57
CA GLY A 423 -17.46 9.25 -2.36
C GLY A 423 -18.00 10.37 -1.48
N ASN A 424 -18.86 11.26 -2.02
CA ASN A 424 -19.46 12.35 -1.24
C ASN A 424 -20.52 11.86 -0.23
N ASP A 425 -21.01 10.65 -0.42
CA ASP A 425 -21.98 9.99 0.48
C ASP A 425 -21.84 8.47 0.41
N GLY A 426 -22.58 7.75 1.25
CA GLY A 426 -22.69 6.29 1.28
C GLY A 426 -23.87 5.72 0.47
N TRP A 427 -24.59 6.54 -0.31
CA TRP A 427 -25.86 6.17 -0.93
C TRP A 427 -25.76 5.92 -2.44
N GLY A 428 -24.62 6.16 -3.07
CA GLY A 428 -24.43 5.95 -4.50
C GLY A 428 -23.46 6.92 -5.15
N ALA A 429 -22.89 7.87 -4.40
CA ALA A 429 -21.87 8.75 -4.92
C ALA A 429 -20.63 7.95 -5.33
N GLN A 430 -20.15 8.26 -6.53
CA GLN A 430 -18.92 7.67 -7.03
C GLN A 430 -17.70 8.37 -6.44
N THR A 431 -16.56 7.67 -6.44
CA THR A 431 -15.27 8.24 -6.06
C THR A 431 -14.98 9.51 -6.87
N MET A 432 -14.50 10.55 -6.19
CA MET A 432 -14.19 11.83 -6.83
C MET A 432 -13.12 11.67 -7.92
N LYS A 433 -13.29 12.37 -9.04
CA LYS A 433 -12.45 12.26 -10.23
C LYS A 433 -10.92 12.28 -9.98
N PRO A 434 -10.36 13.11 -9.08
CA PRO A 434 -8.91 13.10 -8.80
C PRO A 434 -8.38 11.77 -8.25
N TYR A 435 -9.24 10.93 -7.70
CA TYR A 435 -8.90 9.64 -7.09
C TYR A 435 -9.32 8.44 -7.93
N THR A 436 -9.63 8.67 -9.20
CA THR A 436 -9.98 7.64 -10.18
C THR A 436 -8.84 7.45 -11.18
N ILE A 437 -8.82 6.32 -11.87
CA ILE A 437 -7.85 6.00 -12.90
C ILE A 437 -8.58 5.98 -14.25
N ASP A 438 -8.21 6.89 -15.13
CA ASP A 438 -8.81 7.01 -16.45
C ASP A 438 -8.30 5.90 -17.38
N GLY A 439 -9.18 5.00 -17.84
CA GLY A 439 -8.84 3.92 -18.76
C GLY A 439 -8.36 4.39 -20.14
N ASN A 440 -8.60 5.65 -20.50
CA ASN A 440 -8.22 6.25 -21.79
C ASN A 440 -6.84 6.92 -21.76
N ARG A 441 -6.06 6.74 -20.69
CA ARG A 441 -4.69 7.26 -20.57
C ARG A 441 -3.69 6.13 -20.53
N SER A 442 -2.49 6.41 -21.03
CA SER A 442 -1.35 5.52 -20.93
C SER A 442 -0.75 5.58 -19.53
N TYR A 443 -0.32 4.43 -19.03
CA TYR A 443 0.35 4.30 -17.72
C TYR A 443 1.60 3.45 -17.86
N ARG A 444 2.62 3.77 -17.07
CA ARG A 444 3.85 2.99 -16.95
C ARG A 444 4.29 2.97 -15.50
N TYR A 445 4.77 1.83 -15.03
CA TYR A 445 5.42 1.70 -13.73
C TYR A 445 6.41 0.55 -13.73
N GLY A 446 7.21 0.43 -12.67
CA GLY A 446 8.12 -0.68 -12.50
C GLY A 446 8.59 -0.84 -11.07
N PHE A 447 9.19 -1.98 -10.82
CA PHE A 447 9.78 -2.33 -9.53
C PHE A 447 10.91 -3.35 -9.73
N ILE A 448 11.79 -3.43 -8.73
CA ILE A 448 12.86 -4.40 -8.66
C ILE A 448 12.53 -5.40 -7.57
N MET A 449 12.64 -6.70 -7.86
CA MET A 449 12.54 -7.77 -6.87
C MET A 449 13.91 -8.41 -6.69
N GLU A 450 14.28 -8.66 -5.44
CA GLU A 450 15.53 -9.34 -5.09
C GLU A 450 15.32 -10.32 -3.94
N TYR A 451 16.03 -11.45 -3.99
CA TYR A 451 16.12 -12.38 -2.88
C TYR A 451 17.21 -11.92 -1.90
N MET A 452 16.88 -11.93 -0.63
CA MET A 452 17.78 -11.51 0.45
C MET A 452 18.49 -12.72 1.06
N ASP A 453 19.77 -12.84 0.82
CA ASP A 453 20.57 -14.00 1.21
C ASP A 453 21.11 -13.93 2.65
N LYS A 454 21.05 -12.75 3.27
CA LYS A 454 21.60 -12.51 4.61
C LYS A 454 20.57 -11.85 5.53
N THR A 455 20.61 -12.25 6.79
CA THR A 455 20.08 -11.51 7.94
C THR A 455 20.86 -10.18 8.07
N GLU A 456 20.38 -9.12 7.43
CA GLU A 456 20.79 -7.76 7.77
C GLU A 456 19.79 -7.14 8.75
#